data_21f7bf0a382faefcf2bf32ca90471fac
#
_entry.id   21f7bf0a382faefcf2bf32ca90471fac
#
_cell.length_a   1.000
_cell.length_b   1.000
_cell.length_c   1.000
_cell.angle_alpha   90.00
_cell.angle_beta   90.00
_cell.angle_gamma   90.00
#
_symmetry.space_group_name_H-M   'P 1'
#
loop_
_entity.id
_entity.type
_entity.pdbx_description
1 polymer ?
#
loop_
_entity_poly.entity_id
_entity_poly.type
_entity_poly.pdbx_seq_one_letter_code
_entity_poly.pdbx_strand_id
1 'polypeptide(L)'
;TPVDDYHRYHNADMKEAGAWIRPMAYNARSSQEQILSEYQAVREKVGIIDVSTLGKIEVFGPDATKLLEYAYTCKFDKLKIGMTRYIFMVDASGTLVDDGVAAKLSEQHYYFTTTTTHSHTVIRQLHLFVEQLKLNVEIIDRTDSVGAFNLAGPESKALLSSFTETELDQDAFPYLGIRTTRVAGVEARLMRVGFVGELGYEIHLPYHSMADVWETLIHKGQEFGIHPFGVEAQRLLRLEKGHLIFGQDTDGNTNPFEVGLGWGVNLKKEQFFGKHSLKYLKDVTKRKLVGFKCDLADSNFLLENHLVIENSQIMGRITSVGRSPTLDRTIGLA
;
A
#
# COMPACT_ATOMS: atom_id res chain seq x y z
N THR A 1 -9.60 4.54 13.99
CA THR A 1 -9.36 3.08 13.99
C THR A 1 -9.57 2.51 15.39
N PRO A 2 -9.72 1.18 15.60
CA PRO A 2 -9.86 0.61 16.96
C PRO A 2 -8.63 0.79 17.84
N VAL A 3 -7.51 1.17 17.28
CA VAL A 3 -6.22 1.39 17.97
C VAL A 3 -6.01 2.87 18.28
N ASP A 4 -7.01 3.74 18.05
CA ASP A 4 -6.91 5.19 18.23
C ASP A 4 -6.53 5.56 19.68
N ASP A 5 -7.14 4.89 20.68
CA ASP A 5 -6.83 5.12 22.09
C ASP A 5 -5.37 4.82 22.40
N TYR A 6 -4.81 3.73 21.87
CA TYR A 6 -3.40 3.41 22.01
C TYR A 6 -2.52 4.51 21.39
N HIS A 7 -2.84 4.94 20.17
CA HIS A 7 -2.08 5.99 19.49
C HIS A 7 -2.05 7.29 20.32
N ARG A 8 -3.20 7.72 20.83
CA ARG A 8 -3.32 8.93 21.66
C ARG A 8 -2.62 8.78 23.01
N TYR A 9 -2.76 7.63 23.67
CA TYR A 9 -2.08 7.34 24.93
C TYR A 9 -0.55 7.43 24.80
N HIS A 10 -0.02 6.98 23.65
CA HIS A 10 1.41 7.05 23.33
C HIS A 10 1.80 8.35 22.61
N ASN A 11 1.01 9.42 22.78
CA ASN A 11 1.29 10.76 22.27
C ASN A 11 1.62 10.79 20.77
N ALA A 12 0.92 10.00 19.95
CA ALA A 12 1.07 10.07 18.51
C ALA A 12 0.60 11.42 17.95
N ASP A 13 1.34 11.98 17.00
CA ASP A 13 0.90 13.13 16.20
C ASP A 13 -0.17 12.65 15.21
N MET A 14 -1.44 12.92 15.52
CA MET A 14 -2.58 12.42 14.79
C MET A 14 -3.03 13.43 13.74
N LYS A 15 -3.09 13.03 12.45
CA LYS A 15 -3.55 13.89 11.35
C LYS A 15 -4.63 13.22 10.51
N GLU A 16 -5.45 14.06 9.90
CA GLU A 16 -6.49 13.64 8.98
C GLU A 16 -5.93 13.07 7.67
N ALA A 17 -6.57 11.99 7.20
CA ALA A 17 -6.31 11.36 5.90
C ALA A 17 -7.67 10.95 5.30
N GLY A 18 -8.29 11.87 4.55
CA GLY A 18 -9.67 11.73 4.11
C GLY A 18 -10.64 11.75 5.30
N ALA A 19 -11.47 10.73 5.43
CA ALA A 19 -12.41 10.57 6.56
C ALA A 19 -11.76 9.91 7.80
N TRP A 20 -10.46 9.67 7.78
CA TRP A 20 -9.74 8.94 8.81
C TRP A 20 -8.72 9.83 9.52
N ILE A 21 -8.34 9.43 10.75
CA ILE A 21 -7.25 10.04 11.49
C ILE A 21 -6.16 8.97 11.66
N ARG A 22 -4.90 9.33 11.38
CA ARG A 22 -3.76 8.41 11.40
C ARG A 22 -2.58 8.99 12.19
N PRO A 23 -1.78 8.15 12.88
CA PRO A 23 -0.54 8.57 13.49
C PRO A 23 0.51 8.93 12.42
N MET A 24 1.04 10.14 12.48
CA MET A 24 2.15 10.58 11.63
C MET A 24 3.49 10.13 12.19
N ALA A 25 3.66 10.25 13.51
CA ALA A 25 4.79 9.76 14.29
C ALA A 25 4.35 9.58 15.75
N TYR A 26 5.11 8.85 16.55
CA TYR A 26 4.84 8.66 17.99
C TYR A 26 5.70 9.59 18.87
N ASN A 27 5.35 9.71 20.17
CA ASN A 27 6.01 10.57 21.17
C ASN A 27 6.06 12.06 20.81
N ALA A 28 4.96 12.55 20.34
CA ALA A 28 4.58 13.93 20.09
C ALA A 28 5.60 14.82 19.38
N ARG A 29 5.20 15.37 18.29
CA ARG A 29 5.88 16.41 17.54
C ARG A 29 6.89 15.89 16.53
N SER A 30 6.45 15.01 15.63
CA SER A 30 7.12 14.73 14.33
C SER A 30 8.56 15.26 14.22
N SER A 31 9.32 15.12 15.32
CA SER A 31 10.70 15.57 15.33
C SER A 31 11.50 14.67 14.41
N GLN A 32 12.45 15.20 13.70
CA GLN A 32 13.31 14.44 12.82
C GLN A 32 13.97 13.25 13.54
N GLU A 33 14.32 13.42 14.81
CA GLU A 33 14.89 12.36 15.66
C GLU A 33 13.90 11.22 15.90
N GLN A 34 12.62 11.56 16.13
CA GLN A 34 11.58 10.54 16.35
C GLN A 34 11.31 9.74 15.08
N ILE A 35 11.15 10.41 13.94
CA ILE A 35 10.98 9.76 12.64
C ILE A 35 12.18 8.85 12.35
N LEU A 36 13.39 9.28 12.68
CA LEU A 36 14.60 8.48 12.52
C LEU A 36 14.60 7.25 13.43
N SER A 37 14.18 7.36 14.68
CA SER A 37 14.06 6.24 15.62
C SER A 37 13.06 5.18 15.11
N GLU A 38 11.89 5.62 14.63
CA GLU A 38 10.89 4.73 14.03
C GLU A 38 11.41 4.07 12.76
N TYR A 39 12.10 4.83 11.91
CA TYR A 39 12.76 4.32 10.71
C TYR A 39 13.79 3.23 11.04
N GLN A 40 14.66 3.47 12.03
CA GLN A 40 15.69 2.52 12.46
C GLN A 40 15.08 1.24 13.02
N ALA A 41 14.01 1.34 13.80
CA ALA A 41 13.30 0.16 14.32
C ALA A 41 12.82 -0.76 13.18
N VAL A 42 12.30 -0.20 12.09
CA VAL A 42 11.90 -1.00 10.91
C VAL A 42 13.09 -1.59 10.18
N ARG A 43 14.21 -0.86 10.02
CA ARG A 43 15.40 -1.34 9.30
C ARG A 43 16.19 -2.39 10.09
N GLU A 44 16.27 -2.25 11.41
CA GLU A 44 17.18 -3.03 12.25
C GLU A 44 16.47 -4.12 13.06
N LYS A 45 15.17 -3.96 13.31
CA LYS A 45 14.38 -4.83 14.18
C LYS A 45 13.02 -5.18 13.55
N VAL A 46 11.94 -4.69 14.12
CA VAL A 46 10.59 -4.84 13.60
C VAL A 46 9.73 -3.63 13.94
N GLY A 47 9.11 -3.05 12.93
CA GLY A 47 8.10 -2.01 13.09
C GLY A 47 6.69 -2.54 12.87
N ILE A 48 5.71 -1.93 13.52
CA ILE A 48 4.29 -2.17 13.30
C ILE A 48 3.57 -0.85 13.01
N ILE A 49 2.73 -0.83 11.97
CA ILE A 49 1.91 0.33 11.62
C ILE A 49 0.45 -0.08 11.42
N ASP A 50 -0.46 0.75 11.93
CA ASP A 50 -1.89 0.62 11.66
C ASP A 50 -2.21 1.12 10.25
N VAL A 51 -2.60 0.20 9.38
CA VAL A 51 -3.03 0.46 8.00
C VAL A 51 -4.53 0.19 7.80
N SER A 52 -5.31 0.21 8.89
CA SER A 52 -6.76 -0.07 8.87
C SER A 52 -7.56 0.92 8.03
N THR A 53 -6.97 2.05 7.68
CA THR A 53 -7.63 3.07 6.84
C THR A 53 -7.64 2.72 5.35
N LEU A 54 -6.87 1.72 4.90
CA LEU A 54 -6.97 1.21 3.54
C LEU A 54 -8.39 0.71 3.26
N GLY A 55 -8.91 0.92 2.05
CA GLY A 55 -10.14 0.27 1.64
C GLY A 55 -9.95 -1.24 1.55
N LYS A 56 -10.96 -2.01 1.95
CA LYS A 56 -10.97 -3.47 1.86
C LYS A 56 -12.27 -3.92 1.22
N ILE A 57 -12.16 -4.59 0.09
CA ILE A 57 -13.30 -4.95 -0.75
C ILE A 57 -13.28 -6.46 -1.02
N GLU A 58 -14.43 -7.09 -0.90
CA GLU A 58 -14.66 -8.45 -1.35
C GLU A 58 -15.52 -8.45 -2.62
N VAL A 59 -15.12 -9.27 -3.57
CA VAL A 59 -15.88 -9.54 -4.80
C VAL A 59 -16.02 -11.04 -4.95
N PHE A 60 -17.25 -11.52 -5.04
CA PHE A 60 -17.52 -12.94 -5.21
C PHE A 60 -18.72 -13.19 -6.12
N GLY A 61 -18.74 -14.35 -6.75
CA GLY A 61 -19.77 -14.76 -7.69
C GLY A 61 -19.19 -15.33 -8.98
N PRO A 62 -20.04 -15.92 -9.82
CA PRO A 62 -19.60 -16.60 -11.07
C PRO A 62 -18.81 -15.70 -12.01
N ASP A 63 -19.14 -14.40 -12.05
CA ASP A 63 -18.48 -13.43 -12.93
C ASP A 63 -17.42 -12.59 -12.22
N ALA A 64 -16.99 -12.92 -10.98
CA ALA A 64 -16.02 -12.14 -10.22
C ALA A 64 -14.70 -11.95 -10.99
N THR A 65 -14.14 -13.00 -11.58
CA THR A 65 -12.94 -12.91 -12.40
C THR A 65 -13.15 -12.00 -13.63
N LYS A 66 -14.31 -12.09 -14.28
CA LYS A 66 -14.63 -11.27 -15.45
C LYS A 66 -14.74 -9.80 -15.11
N LEU A 67 -15.36 -9.46 -13.97
CA LEU A 67 -15.40 -8.09 -13.46
C LEU A 67 -13.98 -7.53 -13.25
N LEU A 68 -13.13 -8.26 -12.53
CA LEU A 68 -11.78 -7.80 -12.23
C LEU A 68 -10.87 -7.76 -13.49
N GLU A 69 -11.07 -8.70 -14.43
CA GLU A 69 -10.41 -8.63 -15.75
C GLU A 69 -10.80 -7.37 -16.53
N TYR A 70 -12.04 -6.91 -16.42
CA TYR A 70 -12.49 -5.69 -17.09
C TYR A 70 -12.05 -4.42 -16.34
N ALA A 71 -12.11 -4.42 -15.01
CA ALA A 71 -11.86 -3.24 -14.19
C ALA A 71 -10.37 -2.86 -14.10
N TYR A 72 -9.47 -3.84 -14.16
CA TYR A 72 -8.04 -3.64 -13.93
C TYR A 72 -7.19 -3.97 -15.16
N THR A 73 -6.02 -3.36 -15.24
CA THR A 73 -5.11 -3.50 -16.40
C THR A 73 -4.40 -4.84 -16.46
N CYS A 74 -4.20 -5.51 -15.33
CA CYS A 74 -3.53 -6.81 -15.21
C CYS A 74 -4.49 -7.99 -15.44
N LYS A 75 -3.95 -9.22 -15.54
CA LYS A 75 -4.72 -10.45 -15.68
C LYS A 75 -5.03 -11.10 -14.32
N PHE A 76 -6.24 -11.62 -14.17
CA PHE A 76 -6.71 -12.39 -13.02
C PHE A 76 -6.89 -13.88 -13.29
N ASP A 77 -7.10 -14.26 -14.57
CA ASP A 77 -7.30 -15.63 -15.00
C ASP A 77 -6.17 -16.59 -14.56
N LYS A 78 -4.92 -16.04 -14.45
CA LYS A 78 -3.74 -16.80 -14.05
C LYS A 78 -3.32 -16.59 -12.58
N LEU A 79 -4.08 -15.82 -11.82
CA LEU A 79 -3.83 -15.66 -10.40
C LEU A 79 -4.23 -16.93 -9.66
N LYS A 80 -3.29 -17.56 -8.97
CA LYS A 80 -3.53 -18.80 -8.22
C LYS A 80 -4.27 -18.49 -6.92
N ILE A 81 -5.10 -19.42 -6.46
CA ILE A 81 -5.70 -19.37 -5.12
C ILE A 81 -4.58 -19.31 -4.08
N GLY A 82 -4.75 -18.49 -3.05
CA GLY A 82 -3.75 -18.27 -2.01
C GLY A 82 -2.60 -17.34 -2.40
N MET A 83 -2.72 -16.65 -3.56
CA MET A 83 -1.76 -15.66 -4.01
C MET A 83 -2.40 -14.29 -4.18
N THR A 84 -1.57 -13.26 -4.09
CA THR A 84 -1.93 -11.87 -4.32
C THR A 84 -1.27 -11.31 -5.57
N ARG A 85 -1.73 -10.15 -5.98
CA ARG A 85 -1.17 -9.37 -7.08
C ARG A 85 -1.33 -7.89 -6.83
N TYR A 86 -0.30 -7.10 -7.13
CA TYR A 86 -0.43 -5.66 -7.23
C TYR A 86 -1.34 -5.30 -8.39
N ILE A 87 -2.29 -4.43 -8.13
CA ILE A 87 -3.30 -3.98 -9.10
C ILE A 87 -3.36 -2.46 -9.12
N PHE A 88 -3.74 -1.90 -10.25
CA PHE A 88 -4.15 -0.51 -10.34
C PHE A 88 -5.28 -0.34 -11.36
N MET A 89 -6.17 0.60 -11.04
CA MET A 89 -7.32 0.98 -11.86
C MET A 89 -6.98 2.24 -12.65
N VAL A 90 -7.48 2.31 -13.87
CA VAL A 90 -7.42 3.52 -14.69
C VAL A 90 -8.82 3.95 -15.10
N ASP A 91 -8.98 5.21 -15.43
CA ASP A 91 -10.19 5.73 -16.04
C ASP A 91 -10.24 5.50 -17.57
N ALA A 92 -11.26 6.02 -18.24
CA ALA A 92 -11.43 5.92 -19.68
C ALA A 92 -10.31 6.60 -20.47
N SER A 93 -9.68 7.63 -19.92
CA SER A 93 -8.56 8.34 -20.53
C SER A 93 -7.21 7.61 -20.37
N GLY A 94 -7.17 6.56 -19.54
CA GLY A 94 -5.94 5.84 -19.16
C GLY A 94 -5.19 6.46 -17.99
N THR A 95 -5.81 7.41 -17.29
CA THR A 95 -5.27 8.02 -16.07
C THR A 95 -5.43 7.08 -14.88
N LEU A 96 -4.41 7.02 -14.03
CA LEU A 96 -4.43 6.23 -12.80
C LEU A 96 -5.47 6.77 -11.81
N VAL A 97 -6.33 5.87 -11.35
CA VAL A 97 -7.40 6.19 -10.36
C VAL A 97 -7.02 5.72 -8.97
N ASP A 98 -6.53 4.49 -8.85
CA ASP A 98 -6.20 3.87 -7.56
C ASP A 98 -5.28 2.68 -7.74
N ASP A 99 -4.60 2.28 -6.65
CA ASP A 99 -3.84 1.04 -6.59
C ASP A 99 -4.15 0.22 -5.34
N GLY A 100 -3.65 -1.01 -5.32
CA GLY A 100 -3.81 -1.91 -4.19
C GLY A 100 -3.25 -3.29 -4.45
N VAL A 101 -3.62 -4.22 -3.58
CA VAL A 101 -3.23 -5.63 -3.68
C VAL A 101 -4.47 -6.50 -3.72
N ALA A 102 -4.65 -7.29 -4.78
CA ALA A 102 -5.76 -8.24 -4.92
C ALA A 102 -5.32 -9.66 -4.64
N ALA A 103 -6.08 -10.36 -3.81
CA ALA A 103 -5.91 -11.77 -3.44
C ALA A 103 -7.01 -12.62 -4.06
N LYS A 104 -6.66 -13.81 -4.56
CA LYS A 104 -7.62 -14.83 -4.97
C LYS A 104 -7.81 -15.82 -3.83
N LEU A 105 -9.00 -15.80 -3.20
CA LEU A 105 -9.35 -16.66 -2.07
C LEU A 105 -9.95 -18.00 -2.52
N SER A 106 -10.72 -17.98 -3.60
CA SER A 106 -11.25 -19.16 -4.28
C SER A 106 -11.45 -18.86 -5.77
N GLU A 107 -11.98 -19.80 -6.55
CA GLU A 107 -12.20 -19.57 -7.98
C GLU A 107 -13.16 -18.41 -8.28
N GLN A 108 -14.06 -18.13 -7.36
CA GLN A 108 -15.09 -17.11 -7.50
C GLN A 108 -15.06 -16.06 -6.38
N HIS A 109 -13.96 -15.97 -5.61
CA HIS A 109 -13.86 -15.05 -4.47
C HIS A 109 -12.53 -14.35 -4.45
N TYR A 110 -12.57 -13.03 -4.48
CA TYR A 110 -11.41 -12.14 -4.39
C TYR A 110 -11.55 -11.19 -3.22
N TYR A 111 -10.43 -10.85 -2.63
CA TYR A 111 -10.28 -9.83 -1.60
C TYR A 111 -9.19 -8.87 -2.02
N PHE A 112 -9.43 -7.57 -1.94
CA PHE A 112 -8.40 -6.61 -2.32
C PHE A 112 -8.47 -5.31 -1.51
N THR A 113 -7.34 -4.62 -1.48
CA THR A 113 -7.19 -3.33 -0.83
C THR A 113 -7.19 -2.20 -1.86
N THR A 114 -7.53 -0.99 -1.40
CA THR A 114 -7.44 0.27 -2.16
C THR A 114 -6.74 1.30 -1.29
N THR A 115 -6.34 2.43 -1.88
CA THR A 115 -5.88 3.55 -1.07
C THR A 115 -6.99 4.09 -0.18
N THR A 116 -6.59 4.71 0.94
CA THR A 116 -7.51 5.22 1.98
C THR A 116 -8.60 6.16 1.41
N THR A 117 -8.25 7.02 0.46
CA THR A 117 -9.14 8.07 -0.04
C THR A 117 -9.99 7.65 -1.23
N HIS A 118 -9.68 6.54 -1.89
CA HIS A 118 -10.32 6.14 -3.14
C HIS A 118 -11.26 4.92 -3.04
N SER A 119 -11.42 4.30 -1.86
CA SER A 119 -12.26 3.09 -1.71
C SER A 119 -13.66 3.25 -2.28
N HIS A 120 -14.37 4.33 -1.94
CA HIS A 120 -15.71 4.61 -2.47
C HIS A 120 -15.72 4.85 -3.99
N THR A 121 -14.67 5.46 -4.53
CA THR A 121 -14.53 5.65 -5.98
C THR A 121 -14.39 4.33 -6.71
N VAL A 122 -13.55 3.44 -6.18
CA VAL A 122 -13.36 2.08 -6.72
C VAL A 122 -14.66 1.26 -6.64
N ILE A 123 -15.31 1.24 -5.47
CA ILE A 123 -16.57 0.51 -5.27
C ILE A 123 -17.64 0.99 -6.25
N ARG A 124 -17.83 2.31 -6.36
CA ARG A 124 -18.78 2.89 -7.30
C ARG A 124 -18.47 2.49 -8.74
N GLN A 125 -17.21 2.53 -9.13
CA GLN A 125 -16.79 2.16 -10.48
C GLN A 125 -17.04 0.67 -10.76
N LEU A 126 -16.79 -0.20 -9.79
CA LEU A 126 -17.08 -1.63 -9.92
C LEU A 126 -18.58 -1.89 -10.08
N HIS A 127 -19.44 -1.24 -9.29
CA HIS A 127 -20.89 -1.36 -9.45
C HIS A 127 -21.36 -0.90 -10.84
N LEU A 128 -20.82 0.22 -11.36
CA LEU A 128 -21.14 0.66 -12.72
C LEU A 128 -20.74 -0.41 -13.78
N PHE A 129 -19.61 -1.08 -13.60
CA PHE A 129 -19.21 -2.16 -14.51
C PHE A 129 -20.13 -3.39 -14.38
N VAL A 130 -20.55 -3.75 -13.18
CA VAL A 130 -21.52 -4.84 -12.95
C VAL A 130 -22.82 -4.58 -13.71
N GLU A 131 -23.40 -3.39 -13.57
CA GLU A 131 -24.62 -2.98 -14.27
C GLU A 131 -24.41 -2.95 -15.80
N GLN A 132 -23.34 -2.33 -16.24
CA GLN A 132 -23.03 -2.15 -17.67
C GLN A 132 -22.81 -3.47 -18.40
N LEU A 133 -22.15 -4.43 -17.75
CA LEU A 133 -21.81 -5.73 -18.30
C LEU A 133 -22.80 -6.83 -17.91
N LYS A 134 -23.79 -6.52 -17.08
CA LYS A 134 -24.81 -7.45 -16.54
C LYS A 134 -24.18 -8.68 -15.88
N LEU A 135 -23.24 -8.44 -14.97
CA LEU A 135 -22.47 -9.50 -14.30
C LEU A 135 -23.19 -10.03 -13.06
N ASN A 136 -23.08 -11.33 -12.81
CA ASN A 136 -23.58 -11.97 -11.61
C ASN A 136 -22.46 -12.02 -10.55
N VAL A 137 -22.35 -10.94 -9.76
CA VAL A 137 -21.34 -10.76 -8.69
C VAL A 137 -21.92 -9.96 -7.54
N GLU A 138 -21.40 -10.21 -6.35
CA GLU A 138 -21.59 -9.40 -5.15
C GLU A 138 -20.31 -8.64 -4.83
N ILE A 139 -20.46 -7.37 -4.44
CA ILE A 139 -19.37 -6.50 -4.01
C ILE A 139 -19.69 -6.07 -2.58
N ILE A 140 -18.79 -6.38 -1.65
CA ILE A 140 -18.95 -6.02 -0.24
C ILE A 140 -17.80 -5.11 0.19
N ASP A 141 -18.13 -3.95 0.72
CA ASP A 141 -17.21 -3.09 1.44
C ASP A 141 -16.95 -3.68 2.83
N ARG A 142 -15.70 -4.02 3.11
CA ARG A 142 -15.23 -4.52 4.41
C ARG A 142 -14.42 -3.49 5.19
N THR A 143 -14.30 -2.28 4.68
CA THR A 143 -13.40 -1.26 5.23
C THR A 143 -13.63 -1.03 6.72
N ASP A 144 -14.88 -0.94 7.15
CA ASP A 144 -15.24 -0.68 8.56
C ASP A 144 -15.38 -1.94 9.41
N SER A 145 -15.30 -3.13 8.81
CA SER A 145 -15.44 -4.41 9.54
C SER A 145 -14.14 -5.19 9.69
N VAL A 146 -13.13 -4.84 8.88
CA VAL A 146 -11.80 -5.45 8.88
C VAL A 146 -10.75 -4.36 9.07
N GLY A 147 -9.93 -4.50 10.09
CA GLY A 147 -8.75 -3.66 10.25
C GLY A 147 -7.49 -4.36 9.74
N ALA A 148 -6.38 -3.63 9.66
CA ALA A 148 -5.14 -4.18 9.17
C ALA A 148 -3.91 -3.54 9.85
N PHE A 149 -2.91 -4.39 10.15
CA PHE A 149 -1.58 -3.98 10.57
C PHE A 149 -0.56 -4.37 9.51
N ASN A 150 0.46 -3.56 9.31
CA ASN A 150 1.66 -4.00 8.60
C ASN A 150 2.80 -4.18 9.62
N LEU A 151 3.35 -5.38 9.67
CA LEU A 151 4.50 -5.76 10.49
C LEU A 151 5.70 -5.91 9.55
N ALA A 152 6.74 -5.11 9.71
CA ALA A 152 7.86 -5.07 8.78
C ALA A 152 9.21 -4.93 9.48
N GLY A 153 10.22 -5.60 8.95
CA GLY A 153 11.60 -5.57 9.43
C GLY A 153 12.25 -6.93 9.50
N PRO A 154 13.55 -7.01 9.77
CA PRO A 154 14.31 -8.28 9.83
C PRO A 154 13.71 -9.29 10.82
N GLU A 155 13.26 -8.82 11.99
CA GLU A 155 12.68 -9.67 13.05
C GLU A 155 11.18 -9.96 12.87
N SER A 156 10.55 -9.44 11.80
CA SER A 156 9.11 -9.59 11.57
C SER A 156 8.67 -11.05 11.46
N LYS A 157 9.47 -11.90 10.83
CA LYS A 157 9.20 -13.34 10.71
C LYS A 157 9.30 -14.04 12.06
N ALA A 158 10.37 -13.78 12.82
CA ALA A 158 10.61 -14.39 14.13
C ALA A 158 9.48 -14.01 15.10
N LEU A 159 9.15 -12.74 15.17
CA LEU A 159 8.02 -12.25 15.97
C LEU A 159 6.70 -12.93 15.57
N LEU A 160 6.34 -12.87 14.29
CA LEU A 160 5.05 -13.38 13.81
C LEU A 160 4.91 -14.90 14.02
N SER A 161 6.01 -15.66 13.93
CA SER A 161 6.01 -17.10 14.18
C SER A 161 5.59 -17.48 15.60
N SER A 162 5.72 -16.58 16.57
CA SER A 162 5.24 -16.82 17.95
C SER A 162 3.72 -16.59 18.12
N PHE A 163 3.04 -16.07 17.10
CA PHE A 163 1.61 -15.76 17.16
C PHE A 163 0.75 -16.50 16.15
N THR A 164 1.34 -17.28 15.25
CA THR A 164 0.60 -18.05 14.24
C THR A 164 1.18 -19.44 14.07
N GLU A 165 0.31 -20.40 13.76
CA GLU A 165 0.72 -21.76 13.37
C GLU A 165 1.10 -21.86 11.88
N THR A 166 0.90 -20.78 11.11
CA THR A 166 1.25 -20.76 9.70
C THR A 166 2.77 -20.81 9.54
N GLU A 167 3.25 -21.76 8.76
CA GLU A 167 4.64 -21.82 8.35
C GLU A 167 4.98 -20.61 7.47
N LEU A 168 5.95 -19.79 7.91
CA LEU A 168 6.30 -18.52 7.27
C LEU A 168 7.53 -18.61 6.35
N ASP A 169 8.02 -19.81 6.07
CA ASP A 169 9.13 -20.03 5.16
C ASP A 169 8.77 -19.70 3.71
N GLN A 170 9.79 -19.39 2.91
CA GLN A 170 9.62 -18.93 1.52
C GLN A 170 8.83 -19.93 0.67
N ASP A 171 9.03 -21.20 0.89
CA ASP A 171 8.39 -22.28 0.11
C ASP A 171 6.92 -22.47 0.52
N ALA A 172 6.62 -22.41 1.82
CA ALA A 172 5.27 -22.58 2.36
C ALA A 172 4.42 -21.32 2.22
N PHE A 173 5.04 -20.15 2.42
CA PHE A 173 4.41 -18.84 2.31
C PHE A 173 5.24 -17.87 1.46
N PRO A 174 5.20 -18.01 0.13
CA PRO A 174 5.99 -17.19 -0.77
C PRO A 174 5.60 -15.71 -0.74
N TYR A 175 6.50 -14.84 -1.22
CA TYR A 175 6.17 -13.43 -1.46
C TYR A 175 4.91 -13.32 -2.33
N LEU A 176 4.03 -12.40 -1.99
CA LEU A 176 2.67 -12.26 -2.53
C LEU A 176 1.73 -13.43 -2.18
N GLY A 177 2.05 -14.25 -1.19
CA GLY A 177 1.12 -15.23 -0.65
C GLY A 177 0.06 -14.60 0.26
N ILE A 178 -1.10 -15.25 0.36
CA ILE A 178 -2.13 -14.98 1.36
C ILE A 178 -2.56 -16.30 2.03
N ARG A 179 -2.78 -16.26 3.33
CA ARG A 179 -3.32 -17.39 4.12
C ARG A 179 -4.41 -16.88 5.05
N THR A 180 -5.48 -17.65 5.16
CA THR A 180 -6.41 -17.54 6.29
C THR A 180 -5.86 -18.37 7.42
N THR A 181 -5.62 -17.76 8.56
CA THR A 181 -4.95 -18.36 9.70
C THR A 181 -5.39 -17.69 10.99
N ARG A 182 -4.80 -18.08 12.12
CA ARG A 182 -4.95 -17.35 13.37
C ARG A 182 -3.68 -16.59 13.69
N VAL A 183 -3.84 -15.35 14.14
CA VAL A 183 -2.76 -14.52 14.69
C VAL A 183 -3.19 -14.07 16.09
N ALA A 184 -2.36 -14.36 17.09
CA ALA A 184 -2.70 -14.14 18.50
C ALA A 184 -4.07 -14.72 18.90
N GLY A 185 -4.43 -15.90 18.34
CA GLY A 185 -5.70 -16.58 18.60
C GLY A 185 -6.91 -16.07 17.80
N VAL A 186 -6.78 -14.96 17.07
CA VAL A 186 -7.85 -14.35 16.27
C VAL A 186 -7.73 -14.79 14.80
N GLU A 187 -8.86 -15.14 14.17
CA GLU A 187 -8.88 -15.44 12.73
C GLU A 187 -8.45 -14.20 11.92
N ALA A 188 -7.51 -14.38 11.03
CA ALA A 188 -6.92 -13.32 10.23
C ALA A 188 -6.60 -13.78 8.81
N ARG A 189 -6.58 -12.84 7.89
CA ARG A 189 -5.95 -12.97 6.58
C ARG A 189 -4.54 -12.42 6.67
N LEU A 190 -3.56 -13.27 6.55
CA LEU A 190 -2.15 -12.93 6.59
C LEU A 190 -1.62 -12.83 5.16
N MET A 191 -1.09 -11.67 4.76
CA MET A 191 -0.51 -11.45 3.44
C MET A 191 0.99 -11.16 3.56
N ARG A 192 1.81 -11.84 2.77
CA ARG A 192 3.25 -11.56 2.68
C ARG A 192 3.51 -10.50 1.62
N VAL A 193 3.30 -9.26 2.01
CA VAL A 193 3.47 -8.06 1.19
C VAL A 193 4.23 -7.01 1.97
N GLY A 194 4.92 -6.10 1.28
CA GLY A 194 5.68 -5.05 1.92
C GLY A 194 5.68 -3.78 1.09
N PHE A 195 5.68 -2.65 1.78
CA PHE A 195 5.73 -1.31 1.19
C PHE A 195 7.02 -0.56 1.55
N VAL A 196 7.60 -0.87 2.71
CA VAL A 196 8.72 -0.14 3.30
C VAL A 196 10.10 -0.67 2.90
N GLY A 197 10.16 -1.70 2.07
CA GLY A 197 11.43 -2.25 1.57
C GLY A 197 12.05 -3.34 2.42
N GLU A 198 11.41 -3.73 3.52
CA GLU A 198 11.78 -4.85 4.38
C GLU A 198 10.85 -6.04 4.20
N LEU A 199 11.22 -7.20 4.79
CA LEU A 199 10.32 -8.33 4.93
C LEU A 199 9.09 -7.86 5.72
N GLY A 200 7.91 -8.04 5.14
CA GLY A 200 6.70 -7.53 5.72
C GLY A 200 5.50 -8.47 5.58
N TYR A 201 4.59 -8.34 6.53
CA TYR A 201 3.33 -9.06 6.58
C TYR A 201 2.20 -8.08 6.89
N GLU A 202 1.13 -8.14 6.12
CA GLU A 202 -0.14 -7.48 6.47
C GLU A 202 -1.06 -8.48 7.16
N ILE A 203 -1.56 -8.10 8.33
CA ILE A 203 -2.45 -8.89 9.18
C ILE A 203 -3.81 -8.23 9.15
N HIS A 204 -4.76 -8.79 8.40
CA HIS A 204 -6.12 -8.32 8.28
C HIS A 204 -7.03 -9.14 9.18
N LEU A 205 -7.73 -8.53 10.12
CA LEU A 205 -8.52 -9.21 11.13
C LEU A 205 -9.81 -8.42 11.47
N PRO A 206 -10.78 -9.06 12.16
CA PRO A 206 -12.01 -8.38 12.53
C PRO A 206 -11.74 -7.12 13.35
N TYR A 207 -12.44 -6.04 13.02
CA TYR A 207 -12.23 -4.71 13.59
C TYR A 207 -12.31 -4.69 15.12
N HIS A 208 -13.23 -5.45 15.72
CA HIS A 208 -13.41 -5.53 17.16
C HIS A 208 -12.26 -6.22 17.92
N SER A 209 -11.42 -6.98 17.24
CA SER A 209 -10.27 -7.68 17.84
C SER A 209 -8.95 -6.92 17.67
N MET A 210 -8.98 -5.80 16.99
CA MET A 210 -7.76 -5.05 16.62
C MET A 210 -6.96 -4.56 17.82
N ALA A 211 -7.63 -3.94 18.79
CA ALA A 211 -6.95 -3.38 19.97
C ALA A 211 -6.23 -4.46 20.78
N ASP A 212 -6.91 -5.58 21.07
CA ASP A 212 -6.34 -6.67 21.84
C ASP A 212 -5.15 -7.32 21.14
N VAL A 213 -5.25 -7.53 19.82
CA VAL A 213 -4.16 -8.11 19.02
C VAL A 213 -2.99 -7.14 18.94
N TRP A 214 -3.23 -5.85 18.75
CA TRP A 214 -2.19 -4.81 18.74
C TRP A 214 -1.41 -4.81 20.05
N GLU A 215 -2.12 -4.72 21.19
CA GLU A 215 -1.49 -4.71 22.50
C GLU A 215 -0.71 -6.00 22.79
N THR A 216 -1.26 -7.14 22.36
CA THR A 216 -0.58 -8.44 22.49
C THR A 216 0.73 -8.46 21.68
N LEU A 217 0.71 -7.98 20.42
CA LEU A 217 1.90 -7.89 19.57
C LEU A 217 2.94 -6.94 20.14
N ILE A 218 2.52 -5.75 20.61
CA ILE A 218 3.41 -4.77 21.23
C ILE A 218 4.03 -5.31 22.51
N HIS A 219 3.24 -5.88 23.40
CA HIS A 219 3.72 -6.37 24.69
C HIS A 219 4.72 -7.52 24.55
N LYS A 220 4.34 -8.57 23.83
CA LYS A 220 5.19 -9.76 23.65
C LYS A 220 6.30 -9.52 22.62
N GLY A 221 6.12 -8.57 21.70
CA GLY A 221 7.11 -8.24 20.69
C GLY A 221 8.31 -7.43 21.22
N GLN A 222 8.29 -7.02 22.49
CA GLN A 222 9.40 -6.27 23.08
C GLN A 222 10.74 -7.01 23.01
N GLU A 223 10.73 -8.33 23.17
CA GLU A 223 11.93 -9.17 23.04
C GLU A 223 12.53 -9.16 21.63
N PHE A 224 11.72 -8.87 20.59
CA PHE A 224 12.15 -8.69 19.20
C PHE A 224 12.45 -7.24 18.84
N GLY A 225 12.27 -6.31 19.79
CA GLY A 225 12.45 -4.88 19.57
C GLY A 225 11.35 -4.25 18.73
N ILE A 226 10.09 -4.70 18.87
CA ILE A 226 8.96 -4.12 18.16
C ILE A 226 8.76 -2.65 18.53
N HIS A 227 8.53 -1.83 17.53
CA HIS A 227 8.23 -0.43 17.70
C HIS A 227 7.08 0.01 16.79
N PRO A 228 6.06 0.73 17.30
CA PRO A 228 5.07 1.34 16.44
C PRO A 228 5.72 2.46 15.63
N PHE A 229 5.34 2.58 14.35
CA PHE A 229 5.82 3.65 13.50
C PHE A 229 4.67 4.32 12.75
N GLY A 230 4.83 5.61 12.46
CA GLY A 230 3.84 6.42 11.80
C GLY A 230 4.09 6.60 10.30
N VAL A 231 3.22 7.41 9.71
CA VAL A 231 3.21 7.69 8.27
C VAL A 231 4.50 8.37 7.79
N GLU A 232 5.12 9.24 8.61
CA GLU A 232 6.34 9.96 8.21
C GLU A 232 7.54 8.99 8.07
N ALA A 233 7.71 8.05 9.00
CA ALA A 233 8.71 7.00 8.85
C ALA A 233 8.39 6.09 7.65
N GLN A 234 7.11 5.74 7.44
CA GLN A 234 6.68 4.96 6.26
C GLN A 234 7.03 5.67 4.94
N ARG A 235 6.81 6.99 4.86
CA ARG A 235 7.12 7.80 3.66
C ARG A 235 8.61 7.77 3.33
N LEU A 236 9.48 7.83 4.32
CA LEU A 236 10.93 7.77 4.12
C LEU A 236 11.38 6.36 3.72
N LEU A 237 10.91 5.34 4.44
CA LEU A 237 11.21 3.93 4.16
C LEU A 237 10.82 3.52 2.73
N ARG A 238 9.59 3.84 2.29
CA ARG A 238 9.11 3.50 0.94
C ARG A 238 9.87 4.27 -0.15
N LEU A 239 10.34 5.49 0.16
CA LEU A 239 11.09 6.32 -0.78
C LEU A 239 12.44 5.68 -1.11
N GLU A 240 13.14 5.12 -0.13
CA GLU A 240 14.37 4.35 -0.35
C GLU A 240 14.15 3.12 -1.23
N LYS A 241 12.98 2.48 -1.12
CA LYS A 241 12.59 1.37 -1.98
C LYS A 241 12.16 1.81 -3.38
N GLY A 242 11.78 3.07 -3.53
CA GLY A 242 11.26 3.64 -4.77
C GLY A 242 9.78 3.29 -5.02
N HIS A 243 9.04 2.89 -3.98
CA HIS A 243 7.60 2.73 -4.09
C HIS A 243 6.91 4.09 -4.14
N LEU A 244 5.99 4.27 -5.08
CA LEU A 244 5.21 5.50 -5.20
C LEU A 244 4.02 5.51 -4.23
N ILE A 245 3.57 6.70 -3.88
CA ILE A 245 2.31 6.93 -3.16
C ILE A 245 1.31 7.56 -4.13
N PHE A 246 0.17 6.91 -4.33
CA PHE A 246 -0.93 7.44 -5.11
C PHE A 246 -1.45 8.75 -4.49
N GLY A 247 -1.70 9.74 -5.33
CA GLY A 247 -2.10 11.08 -4.91
C GLY A 247 -0.96 12.00 -4.48
N GLN A 248 0.26 11.46 -4.26
CA GLN A 248 1.47 12.25 -4.02
C GLN A 248 2.42 12.20 -5.22
N ASP A 249 2.80 11.01 -5.66
CA ASP A 249 3.67 10.81 -6.84
C ASP A 249 2.86 10.71 -8.15
N THR A 250 1.54 10.66 -8.04
CA THR A 250 0.58 10.72 -9.15
C THR A 250 -0.39 11.87 -8.96
N ASP A 251 -1.01 12.30 -10.04
CA ASP A 251 -2.08 13.30 -10.07
C ASP A 251 -3.20 12.88 -11.03
N GLY A 252 -4.23 13.71 -11.17
CA GLY A 252 -5.38 13.45 -12.03
C GLY A 252 -5.08 13.36 -13.54
N ASN A 253 -3.82 13.47 -13.96
CA ASN A 253 -3.39 13.37 -15.36
C ASN A 253 -2.31 12.29 -15.56
N THR A 254 -1.89 11.63 -14.49
CA THR A 254 -0.79 10.67 -14.54
C THR A 254 -1.25 9.32 -15.11
N ASN A 255 -0.55 8.82 -16.12
CA ASN A 255 -0.78 7.50 -16.67
C ASN A 255 0.28 6.48 -16.21
N PRO A 256 0.04 5.15 -16.31
CA PRO A 256 0.95 4.11 -15.81
C PRO A 256 2.36 4.16 -16.44
N PHE A 257 2.50 4.64 -17.66
CA PHE A 257 3.79 4.67 -18.36
C PHE A 257 4.69 5.80 -17.87
N GLU A 258 4.10 6.87 -17.33
CA GLU A 258 4.85 7.97 -16.71
C GLU A 258 5.55 7.53 -15.43
N VAL A 259 4.89 6.72 -14.62
CA VAL A 259 5.36 6.33 -13.28
C VAL A 259 5.97 4.93 -13.22
N GLY A 260 6.37 4.39 -14.37
CA GLY A 260 7.05 3.09 -14.43
C GLY A 260 6.17 1.88 -14.19
N LEU A 261 4.84 2.02 -14.15
CA LEU A 261 3.88 0.93 -13.97
C LEU A 261 3.46 0.23 -15.27
N GLY A 262 4.10 0.55 -16.39
CA GLY A 262 3.79 -0.05 -17.70
C GLY A 262 3.86 -1.58 -17.72
N TRP A 263 4.63 -2.21 -16.84
CA TRP A 263 4.70 -3.66 -16.68
C TRP A 263 3.38 -4.28 -16.19
N GLY A 264 2.55 -3.53 -15.46
CA GLY A 264 1.23 -3.95 -14.99
C GLY A 264 0.11 -3.76 -16.02
N VAL A 265 0.40 -3.13 -17.17
CA VAL A 265 -0.57 -2.93 -18.25
C VAL A 265 -0.50 -4.06 -19.25
N ASN A 266 -1.48 -4.94 -19.24
CA ASN A 266 -1.53 -6.06 -20.19
C ASN A 266 -2.38 -5.74 -21.42
N LEU A 267 -1.81 -5.09 -22.41
CA LEU A 267 -2.48 -4.74 -23.67
C LEU A 267 -2.88 -5.97 -24.52
N LYS A 268 -2.42 -7.20 -24.17
CA LYS A 268 -2.81 -8.44 -24.84
C LYS A 268 -4.17 -8.98 -24.35
N LYS A 269 -4.74 -8.44 -23.27
CA LYS A 269 -6.12 -8.76 -22.86
C LYS A 269 -7.06 -8.34 -23.99
N GLU A 270 -8.14 -9.10 -24.17
CA GLU A 270 -9.15 -8.78 -25.18
C GLU A 270 -9.76 -7.41 -24.93
N GLN A 271 -10.22 -7.16 -23.68
CA GLN A 271 -10.82 -5.91 -23.26
C GLN A 271 -10.55 -5.61 -21.80
N PHE A 272 -10.38 -4.33 -21.46
CA PHE A 272 -10.45 -3.77 -20.11
C PHE A 272 -10.69 -2.26 -20.21
N PHE A 273 -11.19 -1.67 -19.14
CA PHE A 273 -11.54 -0.25 -19.10
C PHE A 273 -10.27 0.61 -19.27
N GLY A 274 -10.31 1.60 -20.18
CA GLY A 274 -9.16 2.45 -20.52
C GLY A 274 -8.14 1.84 -21.52
N LYS A 275 -8.35 0.60 -22.00
CA LYS A 275 -7.39 -0.07 -22.90
C LYS A 275 -7.04 0.75 -24.15
N HIS A 276 -8.02 1.37 -24.81
CA HIS A 276 -7.79 2.14 -26.05
C HIS A 276 -6.86 3.33 -25.78
N SER A 277 -7.15 4.07 -24.73
CA SER A 277 -6.34 5.22 -24.34
C SER A 277 -4.93 4.79 -23.92
N LEU A 278 -4.80 3.71 -23.15
CA LEU A 278 -3.48 3.19 -22.77
C LEU A 278 -2.66 2.68 -23.95
N LYS A 279 -3.30 2.12 -24.98
CA LYS A 279 -2.60 1.75 -26.20
C LYS A 279 -1.98 2.95 -26.89
N TYR A 280 -2.70 4.06 -26.97
CA TYR A 280 -2.19 5.32 -27.51
C TYR A 280 -1.12 5.95 -26.63
N LEU A 281 -1.40 6.07 -25.32
CA LEU A 281 -0.50 6.70 -24.34
C LEU A 281 0.86 5.99 -24.28
N LYS A 282 0.91 4.67 -24.45
CA LYS A 282 2.16 3.90 -24.49
C LYS A 282 3.18 4.48 -25.47
N ASP A 283 2.72 4.94 -26.63
CA ASP A 283 3.58 5.41 -27.72
C ASP A 283 3.90 6.92 -27.62
N VAL A 284 3.03 7.70 -26.97
CA VAL A 284 3.17 9.16 -26.92
C VAL A 284 3.67 9.72 -25.61
N THR A 285 3.67 8.92 -24.53
CA THR A 285 4.10 9.36 -23.20
C THR A 285 5.59 9.68 -23.18
N LYS A 286 5.92 10.95 -22.86
CA LYS A 286 7.30 11.44 -22.77
C LYS A 286 7.77 11.67 -21.33
N ARG A 287 6.85 12.10 -20.47
CA ARG A 287 7.15 12.34 -19.04
C ARG A 287 7.50 11.02 -18.36
N LYS A 288 8.44 11.08 -17.40
CA LYS A 288 8.88 9.94 -16.61
C LYS A 288 9.05 10.34 -15.15
N LEU A 289 8.50 9.56 -14.25
CA LEU A 289 8.89 9.61 -12.85
C LEU A 289 10.30 9.04 -12.72
N VAL A 290 11.20 9.83 -12.15
CA VAL A 290 12.61 9.45 -11.95
C VAL A 290 13.01 9.61 -10.49
N GLY A 291 13.85 8.69 -10.00
CA GLY A 291 14.52 8.87 -8.73
C GLY A 291 15.73 9.81 -8.89
N PHE A 292 15.91 10.68 -7.92
CA PHE A 292 17.10 11.53 -7.84
C PHE A 292 17.79 11.41 -6.48
N LYS A 293 19.05 11.74 -6.44
CA LYS A 293 19.84 11.94 -5.23
C LYS A 293 20.57 13.27 -5.29
N CYS A 294 20.73 13.90 -4.15
CA CYS A 294 21.36 15.19 -4.02
C CYS A 294 22.35 15.17 -2.85
N ASP A 295 23.55 15.67 -3.10
CA ASP A 295 24.63 15.74 -2.12
C ASP A 295 24.62 17.04 -1.30
N LEU A 296 23.60 17.88 -1.43
CA LEU A 296 23.47 19.12 -0.67
C LEU A 296 23.38 18.79 0.82
N ALA A 297 24.30 19.34 1.60
CA ALA A 297 24.38 19.19 3.05
C ALA A 297 23.11 19.73 3.75
N ASP A 298 22.42 20.69 3.11
CA ASP A 298 21.17 21.29 3.58
C ASP A 298 19.98 20.73 2.78
N SER A 299 19.53 19.52 3.15
CA SER A 299 18.31 18.92 2.59
C SER A 299 17.03 19.72 2.88
N ASN A 300 17.08 20.68 3.79
CA ASN A 300 15.96 21.55 4.16
C ASN A 300 15.47 22.47 3.02
N PHE A 301 16.20 22.58 1.92
CA PHE A 301 15.81 23.40 0.78
C PHE A 301 14.92 22.69 -0.23
N LEU A 302 14.97 21.35 -0.31
CA LEU A 302 14.16 20.61 -1.25
C LEU A 302 12.84 20.20 -0.61
N LEU A 303 11.74 20.67 -1.18
CA LEU A 303 10.40 20.35 -0.74
C LEU A 303 9.60 19.70 -1.87
N GLU A 304 8.57 18.95 -1.48
CA GLU A 304 7.57 18.47 -2.42
C GLU A 304 6.96 19.64 -3.18
N ASN A 305 6.65 19.42 -4.45
CA ASN A 305 6.16 20.41 -5.41
C ASN A 305 7.16 21.50 -5.83
N HIS A 306 8.42 21.48 -5.36
CA HIS A 306 9.44 22.33 -5.99
C HIS A 306 9.61 21.95 -7.46
N LEU A 307 9.79 23.01 -8.29
CA LEU A 307 9.92 22.84 -9.73
C LEU A 307 11.32 22.33 -10.09
N VAL A 308 11.38 21.42 -11.05
CA VAL A 308 12.60 21.03 -11.75
C VAL A 308 12.73 21.94 -12.95
N ILE A 309 13.81 22.74 -12.98
CA ILE A 309 14.05 23.73 -14.03
C ILE A 309 15.36 23.40 -14.76
N GLU A 310 15.30 23.34 -16.08
CA GLU A 310 16.45 23.20 -16.96
C GLU A 310 16.39 24.26 -18.05
N ASN A 311 17.51 25.00 -18.27
CA ASN A 311 17.59 26.08 -19.27
C ASN A 311 16.43 27.09 -19.20
N SER A 312 16.03 27.47 -17.99
CA SER A 312 14.88 28.38 -17.70
C SER A 312 13.51 27.84 -18.12
N GLN A 313 13.40 26.53 -18.37
CA GLN A 313 12.14 25.88 -18.66
C GLN A 313 11.74 24.92 -17.51
N ILE A 314 10.46 24.89 -17.19
CA ILE A 314 9.91 23.95 -16.21
C ILE A 314 9.85 22.57 -16.87
N MET A 315 10.65 21.64 -16.37
CA MET A 315 10.71 20.26 -16.85
C MET A 315 9.78 19.32 -16.06
N GLY A 316 9.51 19.68 -14.81
CA GLY A 316 8.69 18.84 -13.93
C GLY A 316 8.61 19.41 -12.52
N ARG A 317 8.26 18.53 -11.57
CA ARG A 317 8.21 18.86 -10.13
C ARG A 317 8.72 17.70 -9.29
N ILE A 318 9.21 18.01 -8.11
CA ILE A 318 9.52 17.01 -7.07
C ILE A 318 8.18 16.50 -6.51
N THR A 319 7.99 15.18 -6.48
CA THR A 319 6.78 14.57 -5.94
C THR A 319 7.00 14.03 -4.53
N SER A 320 8.22 13.56 -4.24
CA SER A 320 8.63 13.08 -2.93
C SER A 320 10.08 13.40 -2.68
N VAL A 321 10.42 13.77 -1.45
CA VAL A 321 11.80 14.06 -1.05
C VAL A 321 11.99 13.76 0.43
N GLY A 322 13.19 13.28 0.79
CA GLY A 322 13.59 13.04 2.17
C GLY A 322 15.08 12.74 2.28
N ARG A 323 15.63 12.94 3.48
CA ARG A 323 17.01 12.53 3.77
C ARG A 323 17.03 11.05 4.16
N SER A 324 17.67 10.23 3.34
CA SER A 324 17.87 8.81 3.61
C SER A 324 18.98 8.61 4.64
N PRO A 325 18.70 7.99 5.79
CA PRO A 325 19.74 7.65 6.76
C PRO A 325 20.68 6.56 6.23
N THR A 326 20.13 5.57 5.51
CA THR A 326 20.93 4.47 4.92
C THR A 326 21.93 4.96 3.89
N LEU A 327 21.55 5.94 3.06
CA LEU A 327 22.41 6.46 1.99
C LEU A 327 23.20 7.71 2.41
N ASP A 328 22.88 8.29 3.58
CA ASP A 328 23.39 9.57 4.08
C ASP A 328 23.26 10.72 3.05
N ARG A 329 22.13 10.75 2.33
CA ARG A 329 21.87 11.68 1.22
C ARG A 329 20.41 12.07 1.16
N THR A 330 20.15 13.22 0.55
CA THR A 330 18.79 13.56 0.12
C THR A 330 18.45 12.76 -1.14
N ILE A 331 17.33 12.06 -1.09
CA ILE A 331 16.76 11.30 -2.20
C ILE A 331 15.34 11.77 -2.47
N GLY A 332 14.87 11.53 -3.68
CA GLY A 332 13.50 11.89 -4.03
C GLY A 332 13.02 11.26 -5.32
N LEU A 333 11.74 11.54 -5.60
CA LEU A 333 11.07 11.25 -6.86
C LEU A 333 10.64 12.57 -7.50
N ALA A 334 10.74 12.64 -8.81
CA ALA A 334 10.34 13.83 -9.57
C ALA A 334 9.78 13.45 -10.94
#